data_37acfd8e9faecbe741fc922cc63d5a38
#
_entry.id   37acfd8e9faecbe741fc922cc63d5a38
#
_cell.length_a   1.000
_cell.length_b   1.000
_cell.length_c   1.000
_cell.angle_alpha   90.00
_cell.angle_beta   90.00
_cell.angle_gamma   90.00
#
_symmetry.space_group_name_H-M   'P 1'
#
loop_
_entity.id
_entity.type
_entity.pdbx_description
1 polymer ?
#
loop_
_entity_poly.entity_id
_entity_poly.type
_entity_poly.pdbx_seq_one_letter_code
_entity_poly.pdbx_strand_id
1 'polypeptide(L)'
;ERITDLTSVDLTPYNDLINKWDLQKKNPEEALSEPVKPITFWLENSTPKELIPYIKEGVLAWNAAFEKAGFKNAVAVKVQPDDADWDAGDIRYNVLRWTSSPNPPFGGYGPSFTNPRTGEIIGADIMLEWVYLTNRININTIFPVNEENLCYAGSQMQEGNILANIVSMDPTGNTDPKIVKQSIVRLTLHEVGHTLGLNHNFKASHLHDPVSVHDPLITQKSGVTASVMEYPAVNIAPLGVNQGDYYDVVTGAYDNWAIEFGYRPNLSEQERNQILFRSDE
;
A
#
# COMPACT_ATOMS: atom_id res chain seq x y z
N GLU A 1 -19.68 -16.71 -9.99
CA GLU A 1 -20.89 -15.93 -9.65
C GLU A 1 -21.23 -16.18 -8.18
N ARG A 2 -21.54 -15.14 -7.41
CA ARG A 2 -21.93 -15.27 -6.01
C ARG A 2 -23.30 -15.93 -5.94
N ILE A 3 -23.35 -17.13 -5.38
CA ILE A 3 -24.59 -17.88 -5.19
C ILE A 3 -24.90 -17.84 -3.69
N THR A 4 -26.13 -17.46 -3.34
CA THR A 4 -26.61 -17.48 -1.96
C THR A 4 -27.63 -18.61 -1.83
N ASP A 5 -27.38 -19.56 -0.92
CA ASP A 5 -28.35 -20.61 -0.59
C ASP A 5 -29.30 -20.12 0.51
N LEU A 6 -30.49 -19.70 0.09
CA LEU A 6 -31.52 -19.19 1.01
C LEU A 6 -32.14 -20.28 1.89
N THR A 7 -31.79 -21.55 1.67
CA THR A 7 -32.26 -22.69 2.49
C THR A 7 -31.24 -23.16 3.50
N SER A 8 -30.01 -22.66 3.42
CA SER A 8 -28.94 -22.99 4.36
C SER A 8 -29.21 -22.37 5.73
N VAL A 9 -28.81 -23.08 6.77
CA VAL A 9 -28.78 -22.62 8.17
C VAL A 9 -27.42 -22.07 8.57
N ASP A 10 -26.46 -22.04 7.64
CA ASP A 10 -25.11 -21.50 7.87
C ASP A 10 -25.16 -19.99 8.08
N LEU A 11 -24.23 -19.48 8.88
CA LEU A 11 -24.08 -18.04 9.12
C LEU A 11 -23.68 -17.27 7.85
N THR A 12 -22.97 -17.94 6.94
CA THR A 12 -22.55 -17.42 5.65
C THR A 12 -23.02 -18.32 4.52
N PRO A 13 -24.31 -18.25 4.12
CA PRO A 13 -24.91 -19.14 3.13
C PRO A 13 -24.52 -18.77 1.69
N TYR A 14 -23.34 -18.25 1.47
CA TYR A 14 -22.84 -17.81 0.19
C TYR A 14 -21.33 -18.03 0.06
N ASN A 15 -20.88 -18.16 -1.17
CA ASN A 15 -19.45 -18.14 -1.47
C ASN A 15 -19.01 -16.68 -1.73
N ASP A 16 -17.99 -16.24 -1.01
CA ASP A 16 -17.37 -14.95 -1.27
C ASP A 16 -16.55 -14.97 -2.55
N LEU A 17 -16.44 -13.81 -3.17
CA LEU A 17 -15.62 -13.59 -4.35
C LEU A 17 -14.35 -12.85 -3.96
N ILE A 18 -13.22 -13.27 -4.52
CA ILE A 18 -11.98 -12.50 -4.48
C ILE A 18 -12.11 -11.34 -5.46
N ASN A 19 -11.88 -10.12 -4.98
CA ASN A 19 -11.78 -8.96 -5.85
C ASN A 19 -10.38 -8.93 -6.47
N LYS A 20 -10.31 -8.96 -7.81
CA LYS A 20 -9.04 -8.91 -8.54
C LYS A 20 -9.20 -8.38 -9.95
N TRP A 21 -8.13 -7.88 -10.52
CA TRP A 21 -8.05 -7.56 -11.95
C TRP A 21 -8.01 -8.82 -12.79
N ASP A 22 -8.61 -8.81 -13.97
CA ASP A 22 -8.41 -9.86 -14.97
C ASP A 22 -7.05 -9.68 -15.65
N LEU A 23 -6.06 -10.45 -15.18
CA LEU A 23 -4.71 -10.49 -15.76
C LEU A 23 -4.50 -11.81 -16.50
N GLN A 24 -4.26 -11.70 -17.80
CA GLN A 24 -3.93 -12.84 -18.65
C GLN A 24 -2.51 -12.69 -19.18
N LYS A 25 -1.72 -13.76 -19.14
CA LYS A 25 -0.37 -13.78 -19.70
C LYS A 25 -0.38 -13.59 -21.21
N LYS A 26 0.51 -12.75 -21.71
CA LYS A 26 0.75 -12.59 -23.15
C LYS A 26 1.31 -13.88 -23.75
N ASN A 27 2.17 -14.57 -23.02
CA ASN A 27 2.74 -15.87 -23.36
C ASN A 27 2.39 -16.87 -22.24
N PRO A 28 1.26 -17.59 -22.33
CA PRO A 28 0.77 -18.47 -21.26
C PRO A 28 1.77 -19.56 -20.83
N GLU A 29 2.58 -20.06 -21.77
CA GLU A 29 3.54 -21.13 -21.54
C GLU A 29 4.82 -20.69 -20.82
N GLU A 30 5.09 -19.39 -20.75
CA GLU A 30 6.25 -18.87 -20.03
C GLU A 30 5.99 -18.84 -18.52
N ALA A 31 6.97 -19.27 -17.73
CA ALA A 31 6.87 -19.17 -16.27
C ALA A 31 6.65 -17.72 -15.83
N LEU A 32 7.35 -16.77 -16.47
CA LEU A 32 7.24 -15.34 -16.24
C LEU A 32 6.92 -14.61 -17.54
N SER A 33 5.75 -13.99 -17.66
CA SER A 33 5.29 -13.30 -18.86
C SER A 33 4.73 -11.92 -18.52
N GLU A 34 4.80 -10.99 -19.47
CA GLU A 34 3.99 -9.76 -19.38
C GLU A 34 2.50 -10.10 -19.46
N PRO A 35 1.63 -9.31 -18.82
CA PRO A 35 0.20 -9.42 -19.08
C PRO A 35 -0.14 -8.87 -20.47
N VAL A 36 -1.24 -9.35 -21.04
CA VAL A 36 -1.81 -8.80 -22.30
C VAL A 36 -2.12 -7.31 -22.11
N LYS A 37 -2.66 -6.94 -20.94
CA LYS A 37 -2.97 -5.56 -20.55
C LYS A 37 -2.48 -5.34 -19.12
N PRO A 38 -1.46 -4.50 -18.88
CA PRO A 38 -1.03 -4.19 -17.52
C PRO A 38 -2.06 -3.33 -16.80
N ILE A 39 -2.12 -3.43 -15.48
CA ILE A 39 -2.85 -2.52 -14.61
C ILE A 39 -2.11 -1.18 -14.67
N THR A 40 -2.68 -0.21 -15.37
CA THR A 40 -2.02 1.07 -15.59
C THR A 40 -2.65 2.13 -14.70
N PHE A 41 -1.83 2.74 -13.85
CA PHE A 41 -2.20 3.90 -13.05
C PHE A 41 -1.71 5.19 -13.70
N TRP A 42 -2.51 6.24 -13.58
CA TRP A 42 -2.19 7.57 -14.10
C TRP A 42 -2.07 8.55 -12.94
N LEU A 43 -0.92 9.19 -12.84
CA LEU A 43 -0.74 10.32 -11.93
C LEU A 43 -1.38 11.55 -12.56
N GLU A 44 -2.32 12.16 -11.86
CA GLU A 44 -2.93 13.42 -12.29
C GLU A 44 -1.84 14.49 -12.48
N ASN A 45 -1.96 15.32 -13.51
CA ASN A 45 -0.96 16.32 -13.87
C ASN A 45 -0.81 17.45 -12.82
N SER A 46 -1.80 17.60 -11.91
CA SER A 46 -1.73 18.48 -10.74
C SER A 46 -0.77 18.01 -9.64
N THR A 47 -0.29 16.76 -9.72
CA THR A 47 0.63 16.18 -8.73
C THR A 47 1.95 16.96 -8.67
N PRO A 48 2.43 17.39 -7.47
CA PRO A 48 3.71 18.08 -7.35
C PRO A 48 4.85 17.26 -7.94
N LYS A 49 5.67 17.91 -8.78
CA LYS A 49 6.71 17.23 -9.58
C LYS A 49 7.74 16.52 -8.70
N GLU A 50 8.01 17.07 -7.52
CA GLU A 50 8.93 16.54 -6.53
C GLU A 50 8.45 15.20 -5.94
N LEU A 51 7.14 14.97 -5.90
CA LEU A 51 6.52 13.76 -5.32
C LEU A 51 6.32 12.65 -6.36
N ILE A 52 6.27 12.99 -7.65
CA ILE A 52 6.07 12.03 -8.74
C ILE A 52 7.02 10.83 -8.65
N PRO A 53 8.34 10.99 -8.42
CA PRO A 53 9.26 9.85 -8.32
C PRO A 53 8.90 8.89 -7.19
N TYR A 54 8.48 9.39 -6.03
CA TYR A 54 8.15 8.60 -4.84
C TYR A 54 6.82 7.83 -5.02
N ILE A 55 5.82 8.49 -5.61
CA ILE A 55 4.55 7.85 -5.93
C ILE A 55 4.76 6.75 -6.98
N LYS A 56 5.57 7.02 -8.03
CA LYS A 56 5.93 5.99 -9.02
C LYS A 56 6.63 4.80 -8.39
N GLU A 57 7.58 5.03 -7.47
CA GLU A 57 8.27 3.98 -6.73
C GLU A 57 7.28 3.09 -5.98
N GLY A 58 6.32 3.68 -5.24
CA GLY A 58 5.29 2.94 -4.51
C GLY A 58 4.39 2.11 -5.43
N VAL A 59 3.91 2.67 -6.56
CA VAL A 59 3.09 1.92 -7.52
C VAL A 59 3.86 0.74 -8.11
N LEU A 60 5.10 0.97 -8.55
CA LEU A 60 5.89 -0.03 -9.27
C LEU A 60 6.45 -1.13 -8.37
N ALA A 61 6.56 -0.89 -7.06
CA ALA A 61 7.06 -1.89 -6.10
C ALA A 61 6.17 -3.16 -6.07
N TRP A 62 4.90 -3.05 -6.41
CA TRP A 62 4.00 -4.20 -6.55
C TRP A 62 4.42 -5.21 -7.62
N ASN A 63 5.21 -4.80 -8.62
CA ASN A 63 5.69 -5.74 -9.63
C ASN A 63 6.50 -6.90 -9.04
N ALA A 64 7.20 -6.68 -7.92
CA ALA A 64 7.93 -7.75 -7.23
C ALA A 64 7.00 -8.87 -6.71
N ALA A 65 5.81 -8.52 -6.22
CA ALA A 65 4.79 -9.49 -5.82
C ALA A 65 4.18 -10.20 -7.05
N PHE A 66 3.92 -9.46 -8.11
CA PHE A 66 3.38 -10.03 -9.35
C PHE A 66 4.36 -10.96 -10.07
N GLU A 67 5.67 -10.73 -9.97
CA GLU A 67 6.68 -11.66 -10.50
C GLU A 67 6.61 -13.03 -9.84
N LYS A 68 6.31 -13.10 -8.54
CA LYS A 68 6.07 -14.36 -7.82
C LYS A 68 4.80 -15.07 -8.29
N ALA A 69 3.80 -14.31 -8.76
CA ALA A 69 2.59 -14.84 -9.39
C ALA A 69 2.78 -15.19 -10.87
N GLY A 70 3.97 -14.96 -11.45
CA GLY A 70 4.31 -15.27 -12.84
C GLY A 70 4.06 -14.15 -13.84
N PHE A 71 3.91 -12.91 -13.38
CA PHE A 71 3.74 -11.74 -14.23
C PHE A 71 4.88 -10.73 -14.05
N LYS A 72 5.58 -10.37 -15.11
CA LYS A 72 6.51 -9.22 -15.12
C LYS A 72 5.78 -7.99 -15.68
N ASN A 73 6.11 -6.80 -15.17
CA ASN A 73 5.50 -5.55 -15.60
C ASN A 73 3.96 -5.55 -15.52
N ALA A 74 3.40 -6.21 -14.49
CA ALA A 74 1.96 -6.31 -14.29
C ALA A 74 1.32 -4.96 -13.98
N VAL A 75 2.06 -4.10 -13.28
CA VAL A 75 1.64 -2.76 -12.89
C VAL A 75 2.50 -1.74 -13.62
N ALA A 76 1.85 -0.75 -14.22
CA ALA A 76 2.48 0.35 -14.93
C ALA A 76 2.00 1.69 -14.40
N VAL A 77 2.84 2.73 -14.51
CA VAL A 77 2.48 4.07 -14.09
C VAL A 77 2.84 5.09 -15.16
N LYS A 78 1.91 6.00 -15.43
CA LYS A 78 2.04 7.11 -16.38
C LYS A 78 1.70 8.42 -15.69
N VAL A 79 2.04 9.53 -16.32
CA VAL A 79 1.59 10.86 -15.89
C VAL A 79 0.58 11.35 -16.89
N GLN A 80 -0.51 11.93 -16.42
CA GLN A 80 -1.53 12.54 -17.27
C GLN A 80 -0.89 13.69 -18.07
N PRO A 81 -1.05 13.70 -19.40
CA PRO A 81 -0.60 14.83 -20.21
C PRO A 81 -1.32 16.13 -19.84
N ASP A 82 -0.65 17.28 -19.96
CA ASP A 82 -1.26 18.58 -19.68
C ASP A 82 -2.38 18.93 -20.67
N ASP A 83 -2.36 18.34 -21.86
CA ASP A 83 -3.35 18.49 -22.92
C ASP A 83 -4.33 17.30 -23.00
N ALA A 84 -4.43 16.49 -21.94
CA ALA A 84 -5.36 15.36 -21.90
C ALA A 84 -6.81 15.84 -22.07
N ASP A 85 -7.59 15.15 -22.91
CA ASP A 85 -9.00 15.38 -23.15
C ASP A 85 -9.93 14.66 -22.18
N TRP A 86 -9.38 14.14 -21.08
CA TRP A 86 -10.07 13.42 -20.02
C TRP A 86 -9.63 13.93 -18.64
N ASP A 87 -10.51 13.83 -17.66
CA ASP A 87 -10.25 14.20 -16.27
C ASP A 87 -10.12 12.95 -15.36
N ALA A 88 -9.72 13.19 -14.11
CA ALA A 88 -9.50 12.14 -13.13
C ALA A 88 -10.77 11.36 -12.73
N GLY A 89 -11.96 11.83 -13.08
CA GLY A 89 -13.23 11.13 -12.85
C GLY A 89 -13.62 10.17 -13.97
N ASP A 90 -12.81 10.06 -15.03
CA ASP A 90 -13.10 9.17 -16.14
C ASP A 90 -12.72 7.72 -15.79
N ILE A 91 -13.72 6.86 -15.61
CA ILE A 91 -13.55 5.45 -15.20
C ILE A 91 -12.67 4.62 -16.16
N ARG A 92 -12.38 5.10 -17.35
CA ARG A 92 -11.46 4.43 -18.29
C ARG A 92 -10.00 4.49 -17.83
N TYR A 93 -9.67 5.36 -16.88
CA TYR A 93 -8.34 5.60 -16.36
C TYR A 93 -8.33 5.36 -14.85
N ASN A 94 -7.35 4.59 -14.36
CA ASN A 94 -7.13 4.44 -12.93
C ASN A 94 -6.25 5.60 -12.48
N VAL A 95 -6.77 6.56 -11.75
CA VAL A 95 -6.05 7.80 -11.46
C VAL A 95 -5.59 7.86 -10.01
N LEU A 96 -4.33 8.24 -9.81
CA LEU A 96 -3.85 8.71 -8.51
C LEU A 96 -3.92 10.24 -8.51
N ARG A 97 -4.76 10.76 -7.63
CA ARG A 97 -4.99 12.19 -7.44
C ARG A 97 -4.24 12.69 -6.23
N TRP A 98 -3.59 13.82 -6.40
CA TRP A 98 -3.05 14.57 -5.29
C TRP A 98 -4.07 15.62 -4.87
N THR A 99 -4.67 15.47 -3.69
CA THR A 99 -5.75 16.32 -3.20
C THR A 99 -5.33 17.15 -2.01
N SER A 100 -5.99 18.27 -1.79
CA SER A 100 -5.77 19.17 -0.65
C SER A 100 -7.12 19.60 -0.11
N SER A 101 -7.72 18.75 0.71
CA SER A 101 -9.02 19.00 1.33
C SER A 101 -8.85 19.79 2.64
N PRO A 102 -9.75 20.71 2.97
CA PRO A 102 -9.64 21.52 4.20
C PRO A 102 -9.64 20.73 5.50
N ASN A 103 -10.34 19.60 5.52
CA ASN A 103 -10.41 18.71 6.69
C ASN A 103 -10.72 17.27 6.25
N PRO A 104 -9.79 16.59 5.58
CA PRO A 104 -10.04 15.25 5.09
C PRO A 104 -10.10 14.26 6.28
N PRO A 105 -10.99 13.27 6.23
CA PRO A 105 -11.08 12.22 7.24
C PRO A 105 -10.00 11.12 7.07
N PHE A 106 -9.16 11.20 6.02
CA PHE A 106 -8.14 10.21 5.68
C PHE A 106 -6.88 10.89 5.13
N GLY A 107 -5.74 10.19 5.18
CA GLY A 107 -4.50 10.63 4.53
C GLY A 107 -4.35 10.06 3.11
N GLY A 108 -4.95 8.89 2.86
CA GLY A 108 -5.09 8.24 1.56
C GLY A 108 -6.40 7.49 1.50
N TYR A 109 -6.88 7.23 0.28
CA TYR A 109 -8.08 6.43 0.03
C TYR A 109 -8.00 5.80 -1.35
N GLY A 110 -7.99 4.47 -1.41
CA GLY A 110 -7.84 3.68 -2.64
C GLY A 110 -9.08 2.83 -2.95
N PRO A 111 -10.21 3.40 -3.40
CA PRO A 111 -11.36 2.63 -3.80
C PRO A 111 -11.15 1.93 -5.13
N SER A 112 -11.77 0.75 -5.27
CA SER A 112 -11.89 0.05 -6.54
C SER A 112 -13.35 -0.14 -6.93
N PHE A 113 -13.61 -0.18 -8.24
CA PHE A 113 -14.91 -0.48 -8.81
C PHE A 113 -14.93 -1.96 -9.20
N THR A 114 -15.79 -2.74 -8.58
CA THR A 114 -15.85 -4.19 -8.77
C THR A 114 -17.15 -4.64 -9.40
N ASN A 115 -17.09 -5.62 -10.28
CA ASN A 115 -18.26 -6.32 -10.77
C ASN A 115 -18.80 -7.24 -9.65
N PRO A 116 -20.00 -6.98 -9.10
CA PRO A 116 -20.52 -7.75 -7.97
C PRO A 116 -20.84 -9.22 -8.31
N ARG A 117 -20.89 -9.58 -9.59
CA ARG A 117 -21.16 -10.96 -10.03
C ARG A 117 -19.90 -11.80 -10.12
N THR A 118 -18.75 -11.20 -10.43
CA THR A 118 -17.50 -11.91 -10.73
C THR A 118 -16.38 -11.61 -9.75
N GLY A 119 -16.42 -10.48 -9.03
CA GLY A 119 -15.32 -9.95 -8.24
C GLY A 119 -14.25 -9.27 -9.09
N GLU A 120 -14.44 -9.14 -10.41
CA GLU A 120 -13.49 -8.44 -11.27
C GLU A 120 -13.41 -6.97 -10.92
N ILE A 121 -12.20 -6.48 -10.71
CA ILE A 121 -11.92 -5.04 -10.57
C ILE A 121 -11.85 -4.45 -11.97
N ILE A 122 -12.71 -3.47 -12.25
CA ILE A 122 -12.85 -2.84 -13.56
C ILE A 122 -12.27 -1.42 -13.62
N GLY A 123 -11.96 -0.84 -12.47
CA GLY A 123 -11.36 0.48 -12.36
C GLY A 123 -10.99 0.78 -10.92
N ALA A 124 -10.14 1.77 -10.71
CA ALA A 124 -9.73 2.24 -9.39
C ALA A 124 -9.34 3.71 -9.44
N ASP A 125 -9.67 4.44 -8.37
CA ASP A 125 -9.19 5.79 -8.11
C ASP A 125 -8.48 5.82 -6.77
N ILE A 126 -7.39 6.57 -6.71
CA ILE A 126 -6.63 6.73 -5.47
C ILE A 126 -6.51 8.20 -5.16
N MET A 127 -6.88 8.60 -3.96
CA MET A 127 -6.66 9.95 -3.45
C MET A 127 -5.53 9.93 -2.43
N LEU A 128 -4.53 10.79 -2.63
CA LEU A 128 -3.44 11.03 -1.71
C LEU A 128 -3.58 12.47 -1.19
N GLU A 129 -3.82 12.63 0.10
CA GLU A 129 -4.09 13.93 0.69
C GLU A 129 -2.82 14.65 1.14
N TRP A 130 -2.68 15.91 0.74
CA TRP A 130 -1.58 16.78 1.19
C TRP A 130 -1.46 16.86 2.70
N VAL A 131 -2.59 16.81 3.39
CA VAL A 131 -2.64 16.87 4.86
C VAL A 131 -1.94 15.68 5.51
N TYR A 132 -1.79 14.56 4.82
CA TYR A 132 -0.98 13.43 5.28
C TYR A 132 0.48 13.84 5.55
N LEU A 133 1.04 14.72 4.71
CA LEU A 133 2.38 15.27 4.93
C LEU A 133 2.37 16.45 5.91
N THR A 134 1.44 17.39 5.74
CA THR A 134 1.43 18.64 6.52
C THR A 134 1.04 18.42 7.96
N ASN A 135 0.10 17.52 8.26
CA ASN A 135 -0.23 17.18 9.65
C ASN A 135 0.98 16.56 10.36
N ARG A 136 1.79 15.78 9.68
CA ARG A 136 3.02 15.21 10.25
C ARG A 136 4.09 16.27 10.50
N ILE A 137 4.11 17.36 9.73
CA ILE A 137 5.04 18.47 9.90
C ILE A 137 4.50 19.53 10.87
N ASN A 138 3.22 19.87 10.80
CA ASN A 138 2.62 20.99 11.53
C ASN A 138 2.20 20.67 12.97
N ILE A 139 1.95 19.42 13.33
CA ILE A 139 1.62 19.03 14.71
C ILE A 139 2.73 19.48 15.68
N ASN A 140 3.99 19.49 15.22
CA ASN A 140 5.13 19.97 15.99
C ASN A 140 5.11 21.45 16.31
N THR A 141 4.59 22.26 15.40
CA THR A 141 4.57 23.71 15.54
C THR A 141 3.44 24.16 16.48
N ILE A 142 2.35 23.36 16.53
CA ILE A 142 1.12 23.71 17.28
C ILE A 142 1.12 23.13 18.70
N PHE A 143 1.74 21.96 18.89
CA PHE A 143 1.82 21.28 20.18
C PHE A 143 3.28 20.95 20.51
N PRO A 144 4.05 21.91 21.09
CA PRO A 144 5.35 21.57 21.65
C PRO A 144 5.13 20.49 22.72
N VAL A 145 5.80 19.35 22.57
CA VAL A 145 5.67 18.21 23.47
C VAL A 145 6.23 18.58 24.84
N ASN A 146 5.34 18.87 25.79
CA ASN A 146 5.66 18.80 27.20
C ASN A 146 5.31 17.38 27.66
N GLU A 147 6.23 16.73 28.39
CA GLU A 147 6.12 15.35 28.89
C GLU A 147 4.80 15.04 29.63
N GLU A 148 4.11 16.05 30.12
CA GLU A 148 2.85 15.93 30.86
C GLU A 148 1.60 15.67 29.97
N ASN A 149 1.68 15.83 28.66
CA ASN A 149 0.53 15.74 27.73
C ASN A 149 0.45 14.43 26.92
N LEU A 150 1.28 13.44 27.23
CA LEU A 150 1.35 12.16 26.51
C LEU A 150 0.12 11.25 26.64
N CYS A 151 -0.81 11.54 27.55
CA CYS A 151 -1.94 10.64 27.85
C CYS A 151 -3.22 10.84 27.01
N TYR A 152 -3.31 11.82 26.11
CA TYR A 152 -4.58 12.20 25.47
C TYR A 152 -4.63 12.14 23.94
N ALA A 153 -3.59 11.64 23.31
CA ALA A 153 -3.57 11.58 21.84
C ALA A 153 -3.95 10.18 21.34
N GLY A 154 -5.07 10.09 20.62
CA GLY A 154 -5.44 8.87 19.88
C GLY A 154 -4.32 8.42 18.92
N SER A 155 -4.33 7.17 18.51
CA SER A 155 -3.23 6.49 17.78
C SER A 155 -2.64 7.28 16.60
N GLN A 156 -3.43 8.02 15.86
CA GLN A 156 -2.97 8.88 14.75
C GLN A 156 -2.21 10.14 15.22
N MET A 157 -2.58 10.71 16.37
CA MET A 157 -1.81 11.80 17.01
C MET A 157 -0.48 11.31 17.57
N GLN A 158 -0.44 10.06 18.06
CA GLN A 158 0.78 9.46 18.60
C GLN A 158 1.84 9.25 17.51
N GLU A 159 1.46 8.81 16.32
CA GLU A 159 2.38 8.72 15.16
C GLU A 159 2.89 10.09 14.72
N GLY A 160 2.03 11.09 14.67
CA GLY A 160 2.42 12.47 14.37
C GLY A 160 3.42 13.03 15.38
N ASN A 161 3.19 12.81 16.68
CA ASN A 161 4.06 13.30 17.76
C ASN A 161 5.42 12.59 17.78
N ILE A 162 5.47 11.30 17.47
CA ILE A 162 6.72 10.56 17.40
C ILE A 162 7.57 11.01 16.22
N LEU A 163 6.96 11.15 15.03
CA LEU A 163 7.64 11.69 13.86
C LEU A 163 8.14 13.13 14.11
N ALA A 164 7.32 13.88 14.82
CA ALA A 164 7.61 15.22 15.27
C ALA A 164 8.85 15.30 16.16
N ASN A 165 8.98 14.41 17.10
CA ASN A 165 10.14 14.35 18.00
C ASN A 165 11.41 13.94 17.27
N ILE A 166 11.32 13.10 16.23
CA ILE A 166 12.49 12.72 15.44
C ILE A 166 12.97 13.89 14.60
N VAL A 167 12.05 14.63 13.98
CA VAL A 167 12.35 15.84 13.23
C VAL A 167 12.96 16.90 14.13
N SER A 168 12.52 17.00 15.39
CA SER A 168 13.08 17.95 16.38
C SER A 168 14.39 17.46 17.01
N MET A 169 14.78 16.20 16.84
CA MET A 169 16.05 15.66 17.35
C MET A 169 17.26 15.96 16.45
N ASP A 170 17.04 16.39 15.20
CA ASP A 170 18.13 16.97 14.43
C ASP A 170 18.45 18.38 15.00
N PRO A 171 19.66 18.60 15.53
CA PRO A 171 20.08 19.91 16.04
C PRO A 171 20.00 21.04 15.02
N THR A 172 19.85 20.71 13.73
CA THR A 172 19.71 21.65 12.61
C THR A 172 18.27 21.98 12.26
N GLY A 173 17.29 21.28 12.86
CA GLY A 173 15.85 21.47 12.61
C GLY A 173 15.37 20.97 11.23
N ASN A 174 16.18 20.18 10.54
CA ASN A 174 15.83 19.60 9.24
C ASN A 174 15.22 18.21 9.40
N THR A 175 14.12 17.98 8.71
CA THR A 175 13.52 16.65 8.58
C THR A 175 14.41 15.74 7.73
N ASP A 176 14.68 14.51 8.18
CA ASP A 176 15.37 13.52 7.35
C ASP A 176 14.56 13.30 6.06
N PRO A 177 15.11 13.61 4.88
CA PRO A 177 14.43 13.43 3.60
C PRO A 177 13.98 11.98 3.36
N LYS A 178 14.64 11.00 3.99
CA LYS A 178 14.29 9.59 3.93
C LYS A 178 12.90 9.32 4.51
N ILE A 179 12.54 9.97 5.62
CA ILE A 179 11.23 9.82 6.26
C ILE A 179 10.11 10.27 5.32
N VAL A 180 10.26 11.46 4.72
CA VAL A 180 9.26 12.01 3.79
C VAL A 180 9.11 11.11 2.58
N LYS A 181 10.24 10.72 1.97
CA LYS A 181 10.22 9.78 0.84
C LYS A 181 9.50 8.50 1.20
N GLN A 182 9.91 7.83 2.27
CA GLN A 182 9.38 6.52 2.65
C GLN A 182 7.91 6.58 3.07
N SER A 183 7.48 7.67 3.70
CA SER A 183 6.07 7.85 4.06
C SER A 183 5.16 7.93 2.83
N ILE A 184 5.60 8.62 1.76
CA ILE A 184 4.84 8.72 0.50
C ILE A 184 4.84 7.38 -0.24
N VAL A 185 6.00 6.71 -0.32
CA VAL A 185 6.12 5.38 -0.93
C VAL A 185 5.19 4.40 -0.22
N ARG A 186 5.22 4.37 1.12
CA ARG A 186 4.37 3.51 1.95
C ARG A 186 2.89 3.80 1.74
N LEU A 187 2.48 5.08 1.79
CA LEU A 187 1.08 5.45 1.55
C LEU A 187 0.62 4.97 0.18
N THR A 188 1.42 5.23 -0.86
CA THR A 188 1.10 4.80 -2.22
C THR A 188 1.02 3.28 -2.34
N LEU A 189 1.97 2.54 -1.76
CA LEU A 189 1.94 1.07 -1.71
C LEU A 189 0.63 0.56 -1.08
N HIS A 190 0.25 1.15 0.07
CA HIS A 190 -0.94 0.77 0.82
C HIS A 190 -2.22 0.99 -0.02
N GLU A 191 -2.42 2.21 -0.56
CA GLU A 191 -3.62 2.53 -1.32
C GLU A 191 -3.71 1.73 -2.63
N VAL A 192 -2.58 1.50 -3.30
CA VAL A 192 -2.54 0.60 -4.46
C VAL A 192 -2.91 -0.82 -4.04
N GLY A 193 -2.45 -1.30 -2.88
CA GLY A 193 -2.83 -2.62 -2.34
C GLY A 193 -4.34 -2.82 -2.25
N HIS A 194 -5.08 -1.82 -1.77
CA HIS A 194 -6.54 -1.87 -1.76
C HIS A 194 -7.12 -2.03 -3.17
N THR A 195 -6.57 -1.33 -4.14
CA THR A 195 -7.03 -1.42 -5.54
C THR A 195 -6.60 -2.70 -6.24
N LEU A 196 -5.74 -3.51 -5.63
CA LEU A 196 -5.39 -4.87 -6.06
C LEU A 196 -6.23 -5.94 -5.36
N GLY A 197 -7.17 -5.54 -4.48
CA GLY A 197 -8.10 -6.43 -3.79
C GLY A 197 -7.67 -6.83 -2.38
N LEU A 198 -6.64 -6.22 -1.80
CA LEU A 198 -6.18 -6.54 -0.45
C LEU A 198 -6.96 -5.73 0.60
N ASN A 199 -7.23 -6.38 1.72
CA ASN A 199 -7.73 -5.76 2.95
C ASN A 199 -6.59 -5.52 3.94
N HIS A 200 -6.86 -4.75 5.00
CA HIS A 200 -5.89 -4.53 6.08
C HIS A 200 -5.47 -5.86 6.75
N ASN A 201 -4.20 -5.94 7.14
CA ASN A 201 -3.63 -7.08 7.87
C ASN A 201 -2.93 -6.60 9.13
N PHE A 202 -3.68 -6.52 10.24
CA PHE A 202 -3.18 -6.05 11.54
C PHE A 202 -2.26 -7.05 12.28
N LYS A 203 -2.00 -8.23 11.72
CA LYS A 203 -1.05 -9.20 12.28
C LYS A 203 0.37 -9.00 11.71
N ALA A 204 0.52 -8.19 10.69
CA ALA A 204 1.77 -8.05 9.93
C ALA A 204 2.93 -7.44 10.75
N SER A 205 2.65 -6.71 11.82
CA SER A 205 3.65 -6.14 12.73
C SER A 205 4.47 -7.20 13.50
N HIS A 206 4.06 -8.46 13.46
CA HIS A 206 4.76 -9.56 14.15
C HIS A 206 5.95 -10.15 13.35
N LEU A 207 6.28 -9.59 12.18
CA LEU A 207 7.34 -10.14 11.29
C LEU A 207 8.72 -10.16 11.94
N HIS A 208 9.08 -9.08 12.63
CA HIS A 208 10.42 -8.90 13.19
C HIS A 208 10.40 -8.80 14.72
N ASP A 209 11.46 -9.26 15.36
CA ASP A 209 11.72 -8.94 16.75
C ASP A 209 12.17 -7.47 16.91
N PRO A 210 12.11 -6.89 18.15
CA PRO A 210 12.41 -5.49 18.38
C PRO A 210 13.85 -5.04 18.06
N VAL A 211 14.77 -5.96 17.78
CA VAL A 211 16.15 -5.64 17.39
C VAL A 211 16.31 -5.69 15.87
N SER A 212 15.84 -6.76 15.25
CA SER A 212 15.95 -6.99 13.80
C SER A 212 15.22 -5.93 12.98
N VAL A 213 14.13 -5.36 13.49
CA VAL A 213 13.35 -4.31 12.80
C VAL A 213 14.16 -3.03 12.56
N HIS A 214 15.28 -2.83 13.27
CA HIS A 214 16.16 -1.67 13.09
C HIS A 214 17.34 -1.96 12.15
N ASP A 215 17.53 -3.20 11.70
CA ASP A 215 18.62 -3.54 10.76
C ASP A 215 18.24 -3.12 9.32
N PRO A 216 18.97 -2.17 8.70
CA PRO A 216 18.67 -1.74 7.33
C PRO A 216 18.78 -2.85 6.29
N LEU A 217 19.61 -3.87 6.50
CA LEU A 217 19.73 -5.00 5.57
C LEU A 217 18.50 -5.92 5.62
N ILE A 218 17.84 -5.98 6.76
CA ILE A 218 16.62 -6.75 6.96
C ILE A 218 15.44 -5.96 6.38
N THR A 219 15.25 -4.71 6.80
CA THR A 219 14.08 -3.91 6.41
C THR A 219 14.03 -3.58 4.92
N GLN A 220 15.18 -3.34 4.28
CA GLN A 220 15.26 -3.14 2.83
C GLN A 220 14.86 -4.38 2.01
N LYS A 221 15.03 -5.58 2.58
CA LYS A 221 14.73 -6.83 1.89
C LYS A 221 13.31 -7.33 2.13
N SER A 222 12.82 -7.23 3.36
CA SER A 222 11.58 -7.87 3.81
C SER A 222 10.49 -6.90 4.25
N GLY A 223 10.77 -5.60 4.24
CA GLY A 223 9.90 -4.59 4.81
C GLY A 223 10.09 -4.45 6.33
N VAL A 224 9.41 -3.50 6.92
CA VAL A 224 9.28 -3.28 8.37
C VAL A 224 8.23 -4.23 8.95
N THR A 225 7.21 -4.53 8.15
CA THR A 225 6.12 -5.46 8.50
C THR A 225 5.93 -6.53 7.42
N ALA A 226 5.15 -7.56 7.73
CA ALA A 226 4.82 -8.62 6.76
C ALA A 226 3.90 -8.17 5.64
N SER A 227 3.26 -7.00 5.77
CA SER A 227 2.31 -6.49 4.78
C SER A 227 2.26 -4.96 4.82
N VAL A 228 2.28 -4.34 3.65
CA VAL A 228 2.03 -2.90 3.49
C VAL A 228 0.58 -2.51 3.87
N MET A 229 -0.30 -3.50 4.05
CA MET A 229 -1.69 -3.30 4.48
C MET A 229 -1.85 -3.20 6.00
N GLU A 230 -0.75 -3.15 6.75
CA GLU A 230 -0.72 -2.84 8.17
C GLU A 230 -0.73 -1.32 8.39
N TYR A 231 -1.09 -0.90 9.61
CA TYR A 231 -0.90 0.47 10.11
C TYR A 231 0.17 0.50 11.22
N PRO A 232 1.44 0.21 10.91
CA PRO A 232 2.48 0.19 11.91
C PRO A 232 2.82 1.62 12.35
N ALA A 233 3.27 1.75 13.59
CA ALA A 233 3.98 2.96 14.02
C ALA A 233 5.26 3.14 13.18
N VAL A 234 5.74 4.38 13.13
CA VAL A 234 7.05 4.68 12.49
C VAL A 234 8.15 3.87 13.18
N ASN A 235 8.95 3.15 12.41
CA ASN A 235 10.09 2.40 12.95
C ASN A 235 11.24 3.34 13.30
N ILE A 236 11.44 3.57 14.61
CA ILE A 236 12.47 4.47 15.12
C ILE A 236 13.46 3.65 15.93
N ALA A 237 14.72 3.68 15.49
CA ALA A 237 15.79 3.00 16.21
C ALA A 237 16.12 3.73 17.52
N PRO A 238 16.41 2.99 18.61
CA PRO A 238 16.92 3.56 19.86
C PRO A 238 18.25 4.30 19.65
N LEU A 239 18.57 5.23 20.54
CA LEU A 239 19.83 5.97 20.49
C LEU A 239 21.03 5.03 20.44
N GLY A 240 21.93 5.24 19.47
CA GLY A 240 23.11 4.42 19.27
C GLY A 240 22.91 3.16 18.44
N VAL A 241 21.68 2.88 17.99
CA VAL A 241 21.34 1.81 17.04
C VAL A 241 21.22 2.42 15.63
N ASN A 242 21.71 1.70 14.61
CA ASN A 242 21.53 2.12 13.23
C ASN A 242 20.05 2.18 12.87
N GLN A 243 19.63 3.21 12.16
CA GLN A 243 18.27 3.35 11.69
C GLN A 243 18.05 2.51 10.43
N GLY A 244 17.13 1.54 10.49
CA GLY A 244 16.60 0.81 9.35
C GLY A 244 15.65 1.68 8.51
N ASP A 245 14.73 1.06 7.77
CA ASP A 245 13.68 1.80 7.13
C ASP A 245 12.66 2.29 8.16
N TYR A 246 12.16 3.52 7.97
CA TYR A 246 11.11 4.10 8.82
C TYR A 246 9.75 3.52 8.52
N TYR A 247 9.51 3.15 7.26
CA TYR A 247 8.27 2.61 6.75
C TYR A 247 8.54 1.51 5.73
N ASP A 248 7.52 0.70 5.43
CA ASP A 248 7.57 -0.27 4.35
C ASP A 248 7.72 0.45 3.00
N VAL A 249 8.73 0.07 2.24
CA VAL A 249 9.00 0.55 0.87
C VAL A 249 9.03 -0.59 -0.15
N VAL A 250 8.75 -1.81 0.31
CA VAL A 250 8.64 -3.03 -0.47
C VAL A 250 7.43 -3.83 -0.04
N THR A 251 6.91 -4.68 -0.91
CA THR A 251 5.84 -5.61 -0.56
C THR A 251 6.33 -6.67 0.42
N GLY A 252 5.57 -6.89 1.50
CA GLY A 252 5.90 -7.87 2.53
C GLY A 252 5.61 -9.33 2.12
N ALA A 253 5.89 -10.25 3.02
CA ALA A 253 5.67 -11.67 2.79
C ALA A 253 4.19 -12.00 2.55
N TYR A 254 3.30 -11.39 3.35
CA TYR A 254 1.86 -11.59 3.19
C TYR A 254 1.33 -10.98 1.88
N ASP A 255 1.80 -9.81 1.48
CA ASP A 255 1.40 -9.18 0.22
C ASP A 255 1.75 -10.09 -0.97
N ASN A 256 2.96 -10.64 -0.94
CA ASN A 256 3.44 -11.57 -1.96
C ASN A 256 2.57 -12.84 -2.02
N TRP A 257 2.21 -13.39 -0.85
CA TRP A 257 1.30 -14.53 -0.74
C TRP A 257 -0.10 -14.20 -1.29
N ALA A 258 -0.66 -13.04 -0.92
CA ALA A 258 -1.99 -12.62 -1.35
C ALA A 258 -2.05 -12.40 -2.87
N ILE A 259 -1.03 -11.78 -3.45
CA ILE A 259 -0.93 -11.61 -4.91
C ILE A 259 -0.73 -12.96 -5.61
N GLU A 260 0.10 -13.86 -5.09
CA GLU A 260 0.24 -15.23 -5.64
C GLU A 260 -1.09 -15.96 -5.63
N PHE A 261 -1.80 -15.95 -4.50
CA PHE A 261 -3.11 -16.61 -4.36
C PHE A 261 -4.16 -16.05 -5.31
N GLY A 262 -4.25 -14.72 -5.42
CA GLY A 262 -5.26 -14.05 -6.22
C GLY A 262 -4.98 -14.09 -7.73
N TYR A 263 -3.72 -14.01 -8.13
CA TYR A 263 -3.35 -13.71 -9.51
C TYR A 263 -2.57 -14.80 -10.25
N ARG A 264 -1.98 -15.80 -9.55
CA ARG A 264 -1.28 -16.88 -10.24
C ARG A 264 -2.28 -17.65 -11.13
N PRO A 265 -2.01 -17.71 -12.45
CA PRO A 265 -2.94 -18.32 -13.39
C PRO A 265 -2.91 -19.86 -13.31
N ASN A 266 -4.01 -20.47 -13.71
CA ASN A 266 -4.13 -21.92 -13.93
C ASN A 266 -3.78 -22.79 -12.71
N LEU A 267 -4.03 -22.30 -11.49
CA LEU A 267 -3.83 -23.09 -10.27
C LEU A 267 -4.77 -24.30 -10.26
N SER A 268 -4.20 -25.50 -10.11
CA SER A 268 -4.94 -26.69 -9.71
C SER A 268 -5.46 -26.51 -8.27
N GLU A 269 -6.46 -27.28 -7.89
CA GLU A 269 -6.98 -27.30 -6.51
C GLU A 269 -5.88 -27.62 -5.49
N GLN A 270 -5.00 -28.58 -5.82
CA GLN A 270 -3.87 -28.94 -4.96
C GLN A 270 -2.89 -27.77 -4.75
N GLU A 271 -2.51 -27.06 -5.82
CA GLU A 271 -1.62 -25.90 -5.74
C GLU A 271 -2.26 -24.76 -4.95
N ARG A 272 -3.56 -24.51 -5.17
CA ARG A 272 -4.31 -23.51 -4.40
C ARG A 272 -4.31 -23.84 -2.91
N ASN A 273 -4.55 -25.09 -2.54
CA ASN A 273 -4.51 -25.53 -1.16
C ASN A 273 -3.11 -25.40 -0.55
N GLN A 274 -2.04 -25.68 -1.31
CA GLN A 274 -0.66 -25.47 -0.87
C GLN A 274 -0.38 -23.99 -0.58
N ILE A 275 -0.89 -23.07 -1.42
CA ILE A 275 -0.75 -21.62 -1.16
C ILE A 275 -1.53 -21.24 0.11
N LEU A 276 -2.77 -21.74 0.27
CA LEU A 276 -3.60 -21.47 1.45
C LEU A 276 -2.96 -21.97 2.75
N PHE A 277 -2.28 -23.12 2.73
CA PHE A 277 -1.58 -23.65 3.91
C PHE A 277 -0.48 -22.73 4.45
N ARG A 278 0.06 -21.85 3.62
CA ARG A 278 1.09 -20.88 4.03
C ARG A 278 0.50 -19.59 4.65
N SER A 279 -0.83 -19.50 4.76
CA SER A 279 -1.48 -18.27 5.28
C SER A 279 -1.20 -18.00 6.75
N ASP A 280 -0.77 -18.99 7.51
CA ASP A 280 -0.47 -18.91 8.95
C ASP A 280 1.06 -18.91 9.22
N GLU A 281 1.89 -19.00 8.22
CA GLU A 281 3.36 -18.90 8.36
C GLU A 281 3.77 -17.43 8.46
#